data_6795dc8653dfe955233c84c46dd68b61
#
_entry.id   6795dc8653dfe955233c84c46dd68b61
#
_cell.length_a   1.000
_cell.length_b   1.000
_cell.length_c   1.000
_cell.angle_alpha   90.00
_cell.angle_beta   90.00
_cell.angle_gamma   90.00
#
_symmetry.space_group_name_H-M   'P 1'
#
loop_
_entity.id
_entity.type
_entity.pdbx_description
1 polymer ?
#
loop_
_entity_poly.entity_id
_entity_poly.type
_entity_poly.pdbx_seq_one_letter_code
_entity_poly.pdbx_strand_id
1 'polypeptide(L)'
;PRSIFMDKDIALEQAFDYYDAIVQSDISRVDNVNRNPERAKKLMRAYARNLGSQVSNETLKNDMIINDSFSLDTDTVLSYINALKKIFVVEEAPAWNPNLRSKTAIRTADTRYFIDPSIATAALGLGPNDLIGDLNTFGLIFETLCIRDLRIYAESINGSVYHYRDANDLECDAVIHLRNGLYGLIEIKLGGDKLINEGAENLKKMYSKIDITKM
;
A
#
# COMPACT_ATOMS: atom_id res chain seq x y z
N PRO A 1 15.51 12.62 -4.05
CA PRO A 1 16.31 11.59 -3.35
C PRO A 1 17.72 11.54 -3.95
N ARG A 2 18.71 11.15 -3.16
CA ARG A 2 20.11 11.02 -3.63
C ARG A 2 20.23 10.07 -4.82
N SER A 3 19.40 9.04 -4.87
CA SER A 3 19.35 8.05 -5.94
C SER A 3 19.13 8.62 -7.35
N ILE A 4 18.47 9.78 -7.50
CA ILE A 4 18.27 10.42 -8.81
C ILE A 4 19.61 10.87 -9.45
N PHE A 5 20.61 11.17 -8.61
CA PHE A 5 21.93 11.67 -9.04
C PHE A 5 22.99 10.56 -9.08
N MET A 6 22.61 9.31 -8.85
CA MET A 6 23.50 8.16 -8.82
C MET A 6 23.41 7.35 -10.12
N ASP A 7 24.41 6.50 -10.33
CA ASP A 7 24.32 5.44 -11.29
C ASP A 7 23.11 4.55 -10.97
N LYS A 8 22.45 4.01 -12.01
CA LYS A 8 21.22 3.22 -11.86
C LYS A 8 21.42 1.96 -11.03
N ASP A 9 22.58 1.32 -11.18
CA ASP A 9 22.90 0.09 -10.44
C ASP A 9 23.13 0.40 -8.96
N ILE A 10 23.83 1.50 -8.66
CA ILE A 10 24.03 1.99 -7.28
C ILE A 10 22.69 2.40 -6.65
N ALA A 11 21.82 3.05 -7.42
CA ALA A 11 20.49 3.44 -6.92
C ALA A 11 19.62 2.23 -6.58
N LEU A 12 19.72 1.15 -7.37
CA LEU A 12 19.02 -0.10 -7.11
C LEU A 12 19.59 -0.81 -5.86
N GLU A 13 20.92 -0.92 -5.75
CA GLU A 13 21.57 -1.49 -4.56
C GLU A 13 21.15 -0.79 -3.27
N GLN A 14 21.02 0.52 -3.27
CA GLN A 14 20.56 1.27 -2.08
C GLN A 14 19.16 0.86 -1.60
N ALA A 15 18.26 0.49 -2.49
CA ALA A 15 16.93 0.00 -2.10
C ALA A 15 17.03 -1.36 -1.38
N PHE A 16 17.89 -2.25 -1.87
CA PHE A 16 18.16 -3.54 -1.24
C PHE A 16 18.89 -3.38 0.10
N ASP A 17 19.92 -2.54 0.18
CA ASP A 17 20.65 -2.26 1.41
C ASP A 17 19.72 -1.70 2.50
N TYR A 18 18.81 -0.79 2.11
CA TYR A 18 17.85 -0.24 3.07
C TYR A 18 16.84 -1.30 3.52
N TYR A 19 16.35 -2.12 2.60
CA TYR A 19 15.48 -3.26 2.92
C TYR A 19 16.18 -4.22 3.91
N ASP A 20 17.44 -4.57 3.67
CA ASP A 20 18.21 -5.44 4.55
C ASP A 20 18.43 -4.79 5.93
N ALA A 21 18.69 -3.49 6.01
CA ALA A 21 18.80 -2.77 7.28
C ALA A 21 17.52 -2.84 8.10
N ILE A 22 16.36 -2.65 7.46
CA ILE A 22 15.03 -2.78 8.10
C ILE A 22 14.89 -4.17 8.70
N VAL A 23 15.15 -5.20 7.92
CA VAL A 23 14.93 -6.60 8.30
C VAL A 23 15.90 -7.04 9.41
N GLN A 24 17.18 -6.68 9.29
CA GLN A 24 18.23 -7.17 10.20
C GLN A 24 18.25 -6.41 11.53
N SER A 25 17.87 -5.14 11.55
CA SER A 25 18.07 -4.33 12.74
C SER A 25 16.87 -3.44 13.13
N ASP A 26 16.34 -2.64 12.20
CA ASP A 26 15.47 -1.53 12.56
C ASP A 26 14.13 -1.99 13.11
N ILE A 27 13.57 -3.07 12.56
CA ILE A 27 12.30 -3.66 13.01
C ILE A 27 12.36 -4.14 14.48
N SER A 28 13.55 -4.48 15.00
CA SER A 28 13.73 -4.90 16.38
C SER A 28 14.06 -3.73 17.30
N ARG A 29 14.71 -2.69 16.79
CA ARG A 29 15.11 -1.51 17.56
C ARG A 29 13.94 -0.61 17.94
N VAL A 30 12.87 -0.61 17.16
CA VAL A 30 11.74 0.32 17.33
C VAL A 30 11.04 0.23 18.69
N ASP A 31 11.02 -0.97 19.30
CA ASP A 31 10.36 -1.23 20.59
C ASP A 31 11.16 -2.21 21.46
N ASN A 32 12.43 -2.46 21.14
CA ASN A 32 13.34 -3.40 21.81
C ASN A 32 12.82 -4.85 21.87
N VAL A 33 11.94 -5.23 20.93
CA VAL A 33 11.48 -6.61 20.77
C VAL A 33 12.35 -7.31 19.75
N ASN A 34 13.05 -8.36 20.16
CA ASN A 34 13.88 -9.15 19.25
C ASN A 34 12.99 -9.90 18.24
N ARG A 35 13.07 -9.50 16.98
CA ARG A 35 12.31 -10.10 15.88
C ARG A 35 13.22 -10.94 14.99
N ASN A 36 12.73 -12.10 14.58
CA ASN A 36 13.46 -12.97 13.67
C ASN A 36 13.51 -12.35 12.27
N PRO A 37 14.72 -12.09 11.70
CA PRO A 37 14.88 -11.48 10.39
C PRO A 37 14.23 -12.27 9.25
N GLU A 38 14.28 -13.60 9.29
CA GLU A 38 13.66 -14.43 8.25
C GLU A 38 12.12 -14.32 8.25
N ARG A 39 11.51 -14.20 9.43
CA ARG A 39 10.08 -13.90 9.53
C ARG A 39 9.76 -12.50 9.02
N ALA A 40 10.61 -11.52 9.30
CA ALA A 40 10.46 -10.17 8.78
C ALA A 40 10.54 -10.15 7.23
N LYS A 41 11.50 -10.86 6.63
CA LYS A 41 11.60 -11.02 5.16
C LYS A 41 10.34 -11.63 4.57
N LYS A 42 9.86 -12.73 5.15
CA LYS A 42 8.65 -13.43 4.69
C LYS A 42 7.42 -12.53 4.78
N LEU A 43 7.26 -11.79 5.89
CA LEU A 43 6.16 -10.84 6.03
C LEU A 43 6.24 -9.72 5.00
N MET A 44 7.40 -9.07 4.84
CA MET A 44 7.55 -7.98 3.88
C MET A 44 7.29 -8.46 2.45
N ARG A 45 7.71 -9.68 2.10
CA ARG A 45 7.40 -10.28 0.80
C ARG A 45 5.91 -10.58 0.65
N ALA A 46 5.25 -11.16 1.66
CA ALA A 46 3.80 -11.39 1.64
C ALA A 46 3.03 -10.07 1.53
N TYR A 47 3.47 -9.05 2.27
CA TYR A 47 2.88 -7.72 2.24
C TYR A 47 3.04 -7.06 0.84
N ALA A 48 4.23 -7.17 0.24
CA ALA A 48 4.51 -6.63 -1.09
C ALA A 48 3.72 -7.33 -2.22
N ARG A 49 3.45 -8.64 -2.09
CA ARG A 49 2.57 -9.38 -3.01
C ARG A 49 1.11 -8.97 -2.93
N ASN A 50 0.71 -8.35 -1.83
CA ASN A 50 -0.66 -7.95 -1.55
C ASN A 50 -0.82 -6.42 -1.51
N LEU A 51 0.03 -5.68 -2.24
CA LEU A 51 -0.10 -4.24 -2.42
C LEU A 51 -1.45 -3.86 -3.02
N GLY A 52 -1.97 -2.71 -2.63
CA GLY A 52 -3.24 -2.20 -3.14
C GLY A 52 -4.45 -3.06 -2.75
N SER A 53 -4.31 -3.99 -1.80
CA SER A 53 -5.37 -4.92 -1.42
C SER A 53 -5.76 -4.83 0.06
N GLN A 54 -6.95 -5.36 0.38
CA GLN A 54 -7.54 -5.35 1.72
C GLN A 54 -7.43 -6.73 2.39
N VAL A 55 -6.34 -7.45 2.15
CA VAL A 55 -6.14 -8.79 2.71
C VAL A 55 -6.01 -8.76 4.24
N SER A 56 -6.52 -9.81 4.88
CA SER A 56 -6.45 -9.97 6.33
C SER A 56 -5.02 -10.31 6.80
N ASN A 57 -4.75 -10.12 8.10
CA ASN A 57 -3.50 -10.59 8.70
C ASN A 57 -3.38 -12.12 8.65
N GLU A 58 -4.51 -12.82 8.64
CA GLU A 58 -4.55 -14.28 8.47
C GLU A 58 -4.08 -14.69 7.07
N THR A 59 -4.47 -13.95 6.03
CA THR A 59 -3.99 -14.18 4.66
C THR A 59 -2.48 -13.97 4.58
N LEU A 60 -1.96 -12.87 5.14
CA LEU A 60 -0.51 -12.64 5.20
C LEU A 60 0.23 -13.74 5.95
N LYS A 61 -0.33 -14.20 7.09
CA LYS A 61 0.23 -15.32 7.85
C LYS A 61 0.33 -16.57 6.98
N ASN A 62 -0.74 -16.91 6.25
CA ASN A 62 -0.76 -18.09 5.40
C ASN A 62 0.26 -17.99 4.26
N ASP A 63 0.44 -16.80 3.66
CA ASP A 63 1.50 -16.55 2.66
C ASP A 63 2.91 -16.72 3.25
N MET A 64 3.12 -16.38 4.53
CA MET A 64 4.41 -16.53 5.20
C MET A 64 4.79 -17.98 5.47
N ILE A 65 3.83 -18.86 5.72
CA ILE A 65 4.07 -20.24 6.17
C ILE A 65 3.82 -21.30 5.09
N ILE A 66 3.49 -20.90 3.85
CA ILE A 66 3.05 -21.80 2.79
C ILE A 66 4.01 -22.98 2.51
N ASN A 67 5.29 -22.83 2.82
CA ASN A 67 6.32 -23.84 2.64
C ASN A 67 7.07 -24.19 3.94
N ASP A 68 6.52 -23.83 5.09
CA ASP A 68 7.20 -24.00 6.38
C ASP A 68 6.48 -25.00 7.28
N SER A 69 7.26 -25.72 8.07
CA SER A 69 6.77 -26.65 9.08
C SER A 69 6.48 -26.01 10.45
N PHE A 70 6.70 -24.68 10.61
CA PHE A 70 6.43 -24.01 11.87
C PHE A 70 5.06 -23.34 11.90
N SER A 71 4.44 -23.33 13.07
CA SER A 71 3.22 -22.56 13.30
C SER A 71 3.56 -21.09 13.57
N LEU A 72 2.77 -20.19 13.00
CA LEU A 72 2.86 -18.75 13.26
C LEU A 72 1.51 -18.26 13.78
N ASP A 73 1.54 -17.45 14.81
CA ASP A 73 0.34 -16.82 15.35
C ASP A 73 0.05 -15.49 14.61
N THR A 74 -1.23 -15.21 14.39
CA THR A 74 -1.68 -13.96 13.76
C THR A 74 -1.28 -12.73 14.60
N ASP A 75 -1.26 -12.83 15.92
CA ASP A 75 -0.80 -11.76 16.82
C ASP A 75 0.69 -11.45 16.61
N THR A 76 1.49 -12.47 16.32
CA THR A 76 2.89 -12.27 15.93
C THR A 76 2.99 -11.50 14.63
N VAL A 77 2.22 -11.84 13.60
CA VAL A 77 2.18 -11.09 12.33
C VAL A 77 1.81 -9.63 12.57
N LEU A 78 0.77 -9.39 13.39
CA LEU A 78 0.32 -8.04 13.75
C LEU A 78 1.43 -7.25 14.48
N SER A 79 2.18 -7.90 15.38
CA SER A 79 3.33 -7.28 16.07
C SER A 79 4.40 -6.80 15.10
N TYR A 80 4.72 -7.60 14.06
CA TYR A 80 5.69 -7.20 13.02
C TYR A 80 5.13 -6.05 12.16
N ILE A 81 3.87 -6.12 11.74
CA ILE A 81 3.22 -5.04 10.97
C ILE A 81 3.25 -3.73 11.77
N ASN A 82 2.91 -3.77 13.05
CA ASN A 82 2.94 -2.59 13.92
C ASN A 82 4.34 -2.00 14.06
N ALA A 83 5.38 -2.84 14.12
CA ALA A 83 6.75 -2.37 14.11
C ALA A 83 7.13 -1.69 12.79
N LEU A 84 6.76 -2.28 11.64
CA LEU A 84 6.98 -1.68 10.31
C LEU A 84 6.24 -0.35 10.15
N LYS A 85 5.02 -0.22 10.70
CA LYS A 85 4.29 1.06 10.73
C LYS A 85 5.01 2.11 11.56
N LYS A 86 5.53 1.75 12.74
CA LYS A 86 6.24 2.68 13.63
C LYS A 86 7.53 3.25 13.03
N ILE A 87 8.20 2.50 12.16
CA ILE A 87 9.40 2.94 11.44
C ILE A 87 9.09 3.45 10.03
N PHE A 88 7.83 3.70 9.72
CA PHE A 88 7.37 4.27 8.44
C PHE A 88 7.79 3.46 7.21
N VAL A 89 7.75 2.13 7.29
CA VAL A 89 8.01 1.22 6.17
C VAL A 89 6.72 0.87 5.45
N VAL A 90 5.65 0.62 6.21
CA VAL A 90 4.32 0.33 5.67
C VAL A 90 3.29 1.30 6.22
N GLU A 91 2.27 1.53 5.43
CA GLU A 91 1.14 2.37 5.76
C GLU A 91 -0.13 1.79 5.17
N GLU A 92 -1.27 2.08 5.76
CA GLU A 92 -2.55 1.63 5.28
C GLU A 92 -3.43 2.82 4.91
N ALA A 93 -4.24 2.68 3.85
CA ALA A 93 -5.27 3.64 3.51
C ALA A 93 -6.58 3.17 4.13
N PRO A 94 -7.18 3.93 5.06
CA PRO A 94 -8.45 3.55 5.66
C PRO A 94 -9.59 3.64 4.66
N ALA A 95 -10.67 2.88 4.93
CA ALA A 95 -11.86 2.92 4.10
C ALA A 95 -12.60 4.24 4.25
N TRP A 96 -12.99 4.84 3.13
CA TRP A 96 -13.84 6.01 3.08
C TRP A 96 -15.31 5.64 2.90
N ASN A 97 -16.20 6.42 3.48
CA ASN A 97 -17.62 6.31 3.25
C ASN A 97 -18.28 7.69 3.32
N PRO A 98 -19.09 8.10 2.33
CA PRO A 98 -19.77 9.38 2.33
C PRO A 98 -20.76 9.53 3.50
N ASN A 99 -21.25 8.42 4.02
CA ASN A 99 -22.08 8.42 5.23
C ASN A 99 -21.18 8.39 6.48
N LEU A 100 -21.07 9.54 7.15
CA LEU A 100 -20.19 9.75 8.30
C LEU A 100 -20.40 8.78 9.48
N ARG A 101 -21.58 8.14 9.60
CA ARG A 101 -21.88 7.16 10.63
C ARG A 101 -21.98 5.73 10.11
N SER A 102 -21.41 5.47 8.94
CA SER A 102 -21.45 4.14 8.33
C SER A 102 -20.66 3.12 9.16
N LYS A 103 -21.36 2.09 9.61
CA LYS A 103 -20.72 0.92 10.22
C LYS A 103 -19.89 0.11 9.19
N THR A 104 -20.22 0.25 7.91
CA THR A 104 -19.51 -0.42 6.81
C THR A 104 -18.08 0.08 6.71
N ALA A 105 -17.86 1.40 6.74
CA ALA A 105 -16.50 1.97 6.69
C ALA A 105 -15.61 1.47 7.85
N ILE A 106 -16.19 1.32 9.06
CA ILE A 106 -15.45 0.84 10.24
C ILE A 106 -15.09 -0.66 10.11
N ARG A 107 -15.88 -1.42 9.35
CA ARG A 107 -15.70 -2.88 9.20
C ARG A 107 -14.91 -3.27 7.95
N THR A 108 -14.71 -2.34 7.03
CA THR A 108 -13.91 -2.56 5.83
C THR A 108 -12.43 -2.51 6.22
N ALA A 109 -11.67 -3.51 5.80
CA ALA A 109 -10.23 -3.54 6.05
C ALA A 109 -9.52 -2.42 5.28
N ASP A 110 -8.47 -1.89 5.87
CA ASP A 110 -7.63 -0.88 5.23
C ASP A 110 -6.86 -1.47 4.05
N THR A 111 -6.64 -0.68 3.01
CA THR A 111 -5.78 -1.07 1.87
C THR A 111 -4.32 -0.91 2.24
N ARG A 112 -3.50 -1.90 1.87
CA ARG A 112 -2.11 -2.02 2.29
C ARG A 112 -1.13 -1.42 1.29
N TYR A 113 -0.20 -0.59 1.78
CA TYR A 113 0.84 0.03 0.97
C TYR A 113 2.19 0.04 1.70
N PHE A 114 3.28 0.05 0.94
CA PHE A 114 4.56 0.53 1.43
C PHE A 114 4.62 2.06 1.29
N ILE A 115 5.32 2.72 2.21
CA ILE A 115 5.54 4.18 2.09
C ILE A 115 6.44 4.50 0.91
N ASP A 116 7.46 3.66 0.67
CA ASP A 116 8.31 3.77 -0.51
C ASP A 116 8.17 2.52 -1.38
N PRO A 117 7.74 2.65 -2.65
CA PRO A 117 7.60 1.50 -3.55
C PRO A 117 8.91 0.77 -3.82
N SER A 118 10.07 1.41 -3.65
CA SER A 118 11.38 0.77 -3.81
C SER A 118 11.62 -0.32 -2.76
N ILE A 119 11.09 -0.16 -1.56
CA ILE A 119 11.16 -1.17 -0.49
C ILE A 119 10.30 -2.39 -0.87
N ALA A 120 9.12 -2.17 -1.45
CA ALA A 120 8.27 -3.25 -1.93
C ALA A 120 8.95 -4.04 -3.06
N THR A 121 9.59 -3.34 -4.00
CA THR A 121 10.36 -3.94 -5.10
C THR A 121 11.51 -4.79 -4.55
N ALA A 122 12.27 -4.27 -3.58
CA ALA A 122 13.35 -5.01 -2.91
C ALA A 122 12.82 -6.23 -2.15
N ALA A 123 11.69 -6.12 -1.45
CA ALA A 123 11.06 -7.24 -0.73
C ALA A 123 10.60 -8.36 -1.67
N LEU A 124 10.24 -8.04 -2.91
CA LEU A 124 9.92 -9.02 -3.97
C LEU A 124 11.18 -9.58 -4.65
N GLY A 125 12.33 -8.93 -4.48
CA GLY A 125 13.58 -9.29 -5.16
C GLY A 125 13.56 -8.93 -6.64
N LEU A 126 12.85 -7.86 -7.03
CA LEU A 126 12.64 -7.43 -8.40
C LEU A 126 13.54 -6.26 -8.78
N GLY A 127 13.98 -6.27 -10.04
CA GLY A 127 14.64 -5.14 -10.69
C GLY A 127 13.75 -4.47 -11.74
N PRO A 128 14.24 -3.41 -12.39
CA PRO A 128 13.47 -2.68 -13.42
C PRO A 128 13.00 -3.56 -14.58
N ASN A 129 13.82 -4.51 -15.02
CA ASN A 129 13.48 -5.40 -16.15
C ASN A 129 12.36 -6.38 -15.79
N ASP A 130 12.30 -6.83 -14.53
CA ASP A 130 11.22 -7.70 -14.05
C ASP A 130 9.90 -6.96 -14.08
N LEU A 131 9.88 -5.69 -13.65
CA LEU A 131 8.68 -4.84 -13.66
C LEU A 131 8.20 -4.54 -15.08
N ILE A 132 9.12 -4.32 -16.04
CA ILE A 132 8.76 -4.14 -17.44
C ILE A 132 8.19 -5.45 -18.03
N GLY A 133 8.66 -6.60 -17.56
CA GLY A 133 8.18 -7.93 -17.95
C GLY A 133 6.82 -8.30 -17.33
N ASP A 134 6.44 -7.69 -16.21
CA ASP A 134 5.17 -7.91 -15.51
C ASP A 134 4.48 -6.57 -15.20
N LEU A 135 3.71 -6.08 -16.16
CA LEU A 135 2.98 -4.82 -16.05
C LEU A 135 1.88 -4.83 -14.98
N ASN A 136 1.39 -6.00 -14.57
CA ASN A 136 0.43 -6.08 -13.46
C ASN A 136 1.12 -5.73 -12.14
N THR A 137 2.26 -6.36 -11.84
CA THR A 137 3.05 -6.02 -10.66
C THR A 137 3.55 -4.57 -10.74
N PHE A 138 3.99 -4.11 -11.93
CA PHE A 138 4.41 -2.72 -12.10
C PHE A 138 3.26 -1.73 -11.83
N GLY A 139 2.03 -2.07 -12.22
CA GLY A 139 0.84 -1.27 -11.93
C GLY A 139 0.62 -1.07 -10.43
N LEU A 140 0.76 -2.13 -9.61
CA LEU A 140 0.63 -2.05 -8.16
C LEU A 140 1.76 -1.22 -7.50
N ILE A 141 2.99 -1.34 -8.00
CA ILE A 141 4.13 -0.52 -7.56
C ILE A 141 3.90 0.96 -7.94
N PHE A 142 3.38 1.23 -9.14
CA PHE A 142 3.04 2.57 -9.59
C PHE A 142 1.89 3.18 -8.77
N GLU A 143 0.85 2.40 -8.48
CA GLU A 143 -0.23 2.81 -7.58
C GLU A 143 0.30 3.19 -6.20
N THR A 144 1.19 2.36 -5.62
CA THR A 144 1.86 2.65 -4.34
C THR A 144 2.61 3.98 -4.39
N LEU A 145 3.33 4.27 -5.48
CA LEU A 145 4.02 5.56 -5.69
C LEU A 145 3.02 6.72 -5.70
N CYS A 146 1.93 6.58 -6.45
CA CYS A 146 0.90 7.61 -6.55
C CYS A 146 0.21 7.87 -5.19
N ILE A 147 -0.16 6.82 -4.46
CA ILE A 147 -0.78 6.93 -3.14
C ILE A 147 0.15 7.65 -2.15
N ARG A 148 1.46 7.34 -2.15
CA ARG A 148 2.44 8.07 -1.35
C ARG A 148 2.43 9.57 -1.66
N ASP A 149 2.50 9.93 -2.93
CA ASP A 149 2.57 11.34 -3.35
C ASP A 149 1.25 12.06 -3.08
N LEU A 150 0.11 11.39 -3.31
CA LEU A 150 -1.22 11.91 -2.99
C LEU A 150 -1.39 12.22 -1.50
N ARG A 151 -0.81 11.42 -0.61
CA ARG A 151 -0.82 11.69 0.84
C ARG A 151 -0.09 12.99 1.17
N ILE A 152 1.11 13.18 0.61
CA ILE A 152 1.90 14.39 0.81
C ILE A 152 1.14 15.62 0.31
N TYR A 153 0.53 15.53 -0.87
CA TYR A 153 -0.23 16.64 -1.44
C TYR A 153 -1.53 16.90 -0.67
N ALA A 154 -2.26 15.85 -0.29
CA ALA A 154 -3.48 15.99 0.49
C ALA A 154 -3.21 16.66 1.85
N GLU A 155 -2.13 16.25 2.54
CA GLU A 155 -1.74 16.85 3.81
C GLU A 155 -1.46 18.36 3.68
N SER A 156 -0.82 18.78 2.60
CA SER A 156 -0.53 20.22 2.34
C SER A 156 -1.78 21.09 2.21
N ILE A 157 -2.93 20.49 1.87
CA ILE A 157 -4.24 21.16 1.74
C ILE A 157 -5.23 20.75 2.85
N ASN A 158 -4.72 20.23 3.97
CA ASN A 158 -5.52 19.74 5.09
C ASN A 158 -6.50 18.62 4.73
N GLY A 159 -6.09 17.73 3.85
CA GLY A 159 -6.80 16.52 3.45
C GLY A 159 -6.15 15.25 3.97
N SER A 160 -6.84 14.13 3.80
CA SER A 160 -6.35 12.79 4.06
C SER A 160 -6.75 11.88 2.91
N VAL A 161 -5.95 10.84 2.67
CA VAL A 161 -6.19 9.86 1.61
C VAL A 161 -6.81 8.60 2.22
N TYR A 162 -7.86 8.15 1.57
CA TYR A 162 -8.63 6.94 1.88
C TYR A 162 -8.74 6.09 0.63
N HIS A 163 -9.22 4.84 0.76
CA HIS A 163 -9.71 4.05 -0.34
C HIS A 163 -11.24 3.91 -0.27
N TYR A 164 -11.88 3.55 -1.37
CA TYR A 164 -13.30 3.22 -1.38
C TYR A 164 -13.53 1.85 -2.02
N ARG A 165 -14.36 1.04 -1.39
CA ARG A 165 -14.91 -0.18 -1.96
C ARG A 165 -16.31 -0.44 -1.40
N ASP A 166 -17.28 -0.75 -2.28
CA ASP A 166 -18.63 -1.11 -1.87
C ASP A 166 -18.90 -2.62 -2.00
N ALA A 167 -20.09 -3.04 -1.57
CA ALA A 167 -20.50 -4.45 -1.61
C ALA A 167 -20.72 -4.98 -3.03
N ASN A 168 -20.71 -4.14 -4.06
CA ASN A 168 -20.86 -4.50 -5.47
C ASN A 168 -19.52 -4.45 -6.21
N ASP A 169 -18.40 -4.48 -5.48
CA ASP A 169 -17.04 -4.38 -6.02
C ASP A 169 -16.77 -3.09 -6.83
N LEU A 170 -17.56 -2.04 -6.61
CA LEU A 170 -17.21 -0.73 -7.10
C LEU A 170 -16.14 -0.15 -6.18
N GLU A 171 -14.98 0.11 -6.73
CA GLU A 171 -13.82 0.60 -5.99
C GLU A 171 -13.25 1.88 -6.58
N CYS A 172 -12.49 2.60 -5.78
CA CYS A 172 -11.71 3.77 -6.16
C CYS A 172 -10.38 3.71 -5.40
N ASP A 173 -9.28 3.83 -6.13
CA ASP A 173 -7.93 3.65 -5.60
C ASP A 173 -7.62 4.69 -4.51
N ALA A 174 -8.04 5.95 -4.72
CA ALA A 174 -7.90 6.98 -3.71
C ALA A 174 -9.11 7.92 -3.61
N VAL A 175 -9.47 8.29 -2.38
CA VAL A 175 -10.37 9.40 -2.07
C VAL A 175 -9.60 10.41 -1.23
N ILE A 176 -9.41 11.61 -1.75
CA ILE A 176 -8.88 12.72 -0.96
C ILE A 176 -10.06 13.40 -0.28
N HIS A 177 -10.08 13.42 1.05
CA HIS A 177 -11.12 14.08 1.82
C HIS A 177 -10.52 15.24 2.63
N LEU A 178 -10.99 16.44 2.37
CA LEU A 178 -10.56 17.66 3.03
C LEU A 178 -11.32 17.91 4.34
N ARG A 179 -10.70 18.61 5.28
CA ARG A 179 -11.35 18.95 6.58
C ARG A 179 -12.58 19.82 6.43
N ASN A 180 -12.73 20.55 5.32
CA ASN A 180 -13.93 21.34 5.02
C ASN A 180 -15.11 20.50 4.47
N GLY A 181 -14.93 19.20 4.33
CA GLY A 181 -15.94 18.25 3.86
C GLY A 181 -15.95 18.03 2.35
N LEU A 182 -15.13 18.74 1.57
CA LEU A 182 -14.93 18.46 0.14
C LEU A 182 -14.12 17.19 -0.02
N TYR A 183 -14.36 16.48 -1.11
CA TYR A 183 -13.60 15.28 -1.45
C TYR A 183 -13.41 15.14 -2.96
N GLY A 184 -12.37 14.43 -3.37
CA GLY A 184 -12.06 14.09 -4.75
C GLY A 184 -11.83 12.59 -4.91
N LEU A 185 -12.25 12.02 -6.02
CA LEU A 185 -12.11 10.61 -6.36
C LEU A 185 -11.01 10.44 -7.40
N ILE A 186 -10.14 9.49 -7.19
CA ILE A 186 -8.95 9.26 -8.02
C ILE A 186 -8.84 7.78 -8.34
N GLU A 187 -8.69 7.49 -9.63
CA GLU A 187 -8.38 6.17 -10.15
C GLU A 187 -6.99 6.20 -10.78
N ILE A 188 -6.14 5.24 -10.43
CA ILE A 188 -4.73 5.19 -10.83
C ILE A 188 -4.56 4.05 -11.83
N LYS A 189 -4.09 4.35 -13.03
CA LYS A 189 -3.86 3.34 -14.08
C LYS A 189 -2.48 3.52 -14.70
N LEU A 190 -1.71 2.46 -14.74
CA LEU A 190 -0.48 2.38 -15.50
C LEU A 190 -0.80 1.80 -16.88
N GLY A 191 -0.94 2.66 -17.89
CA GLY A 191 -1.23 2.20 -19.25
C GLY A 191 -1.77 3.28 -20.16
N GLY A 192 -2.17 2.87 -21.37
CA GLY A 192 -2.70 3.78 -22.40
C GLY A 192 -4.19 4.05 -22.25
N ASP A 193 -4.76 4.72 -23.27
CA ASP A 193 -6.11 5.27 -23.31
C ASP A 193 -7.20 4.26 -22.89
N LYS A 194 -7.03 2.97 -23.20
CA LYS A 194 -8.00 1.95 -22.83
C LYS A 194 -8.18 1.87 -21.30
N LEU A 195 -7.11 1.74 -20.56
CA LEU A 195 -7.14 1.64 -19.09
C LEU A 195 -7.59 2.95 -18.44
N ILE A 196 -7.19 4.09 -19.02
CA ILE A 196 -7.64 5.43 -18.58
C ILE A 196 -9.16 5.56 -18.76
N ASN A 197 -9.69 5.14 -19.91
CA ASN A 197 -11.12 5.19 -20.16
C ASN A 197 -11.91 4.24 -19.24
N GLU A 198 -11.40 3.02 -18.98
CA GLU A 198 -12.00 2.09 -18.02
C GLU A 198 -12.07 2.71 -16.61
N GLY A 199 -10.98 3.33 -16.14
CA GLY A 199 -10.95 4.05 -14.88
C GLY A 199 -11.92 5.23 -14.83
N ALA A 200 -12.00 6.02 -15.91
CA ALA A 200 -12.94 7.13 -16.02
C ALA A 200 -14.41 6.67 -15.97
N GLU A 201 -14.75 5.55 -16.61
CA GLU A 201 -16.10 4.98 -16.51
C GLU A 201 -16.41 4.47 -15.09
N ASN A 202 -15.42 3.94 -14.40
CA ASN A 202 -15.57 3.52 -13.01
C ASN A 202 -15.86 4.71 -12.10
N LEU A 203 -15.10 5.80 -12.23
CA LEU A 203 -15.34 7.04 -11.50
C LEU A 203 -16.71 7.66 -11.80
N LYS A 204 -17.17 7.62 -13.06
CA LYS A 204 -18.53 8.09 -13.42
C LYS A 204 -19.62 7.29 -12.72
N LYS A 205 -19.49 5.97 -12.65
CA LYS A 205 -20.43 5.11 -11.91
C LYS A 205 -20.45 5.46 -10.43
N MET A 206 -19.27 5.68 -9.85
CA MET A 206 -19.14 6.08 -8.45
C MET A 206 -19.77 7.45 -8.20
N TYR A 207 -19.45 8.43 -9.06
CA TYR A 207 -20.02 9.78 -9.02
C TYR A 207 -21.56 9.77 -9.02
N SER A 208 -22.18 8.88 -9.79
CA SER A 208 -23.65 8.77 -9.83
C SER A 208 -24.29 8.22 -8.55
N LYS A 209 -23.51 7.55 -7.69
CA LYS A 209 -23.98 6.95 -6.42
C LYS A 209 -23.76 7.83 -5.21
N ILE A 210 -22.85 8.79 -5.29
CA ILE A 210 -22.43 9.64 -4.18
C ILE A 210 -23.09 11.00 -4.29
N ASP A 211 -23.39 11.61 -3.14
CA ASP A 211 -23.91 12.99 -3.08
C ASP A 211 -22.81 13.97 -3.56
N ILE A 212 -23.06 14.55 -4.75
CA ILE A 212 -22.14 15.43 -5.46
C ILE A 212 -22.04 16.85 -4.87
N THR A 213 -22.90 17.21 -3.92
CA THR A 213 -22.91 18.57 -3.34
C THR A 213 -21.64 18.88 -2.52
N LYS A 214 -20.82 17.87 -2.27
CA LYS A 214 -19.57 17.96 -1.47
C LYS A 214 -18.31 17.61 -2.26
N MET A 215 -18.40 17.50 -3.57
CA MET A 215 -17.24 17.27 -4.45
C MET A 215 -16.53 18.57 -4.83
#